data_3c9f23094f3304e2c86ed836b359303a
#
_entry.id   3c9f23094f3304e2c86ed836b359303a
#
_cell.length_a   1.000
_cell.length_b   1.000
_cell.length_c   1.000
_cell.angle_alpha   90.00
_cell.angle_beta   90.00
_cell.angle_gamma   90.00
#
_symmetry.space_group_name_H-M   'P 1'
#
loop_
_entity.id
_entity.type
_entity.pdbx_description
1 polymer ?
#
loop_
_entity_poly.entity_id
_entity_poly.type
_entity_poly.pdbx_seq_one_letter_code
_entity_poly.pdbx_strand_id
1 'polypeptide(L)'
;ITFTLCLLALIVGYFTYGRLMERVFGPDDRKTPALTKADGVDYIPLPTWKIFMIQFLNIAGLGPIFGAIMGAKFGSSSYLWIVLGSIFAGAVHDYFAGMLSLRHEGESLPEIIGRYLGLTTKQIMRGFTVILMILVGSVFVAGPAGLLAKLTPESLDATFWIIVVFAYYIFGYIVACR
;
A
#
# COMPACT_ATOMS: atom_id res chain seq x y z
N ILE A 1 -5.20 3.84 28.35
CA ILE A 1 -6.58 4.35 28.03
C ILE A 1 -6.63 4.86 26.59
N THR A 2 -5.75 5.76 26.14
CA THR A 2 -5.80 6.35 24.78
C THR A 2 -5.66 5.30 23.68
N PHE A 3 -4.69 4.40 23.79
CA PHE A 3 -4.49 3.31 22.83
C PHE A 3 -5.74 2.42 22.70
N THR A 4 -6.33 2.03 23.83
CA THR A 4 -7.54 1.19 23.83
C THR A 4 -8.73 1.90 23.17
N LEU A 5 -8.90 3.19 23.43
CA LEU A 5 -9.95 3.99 22.79
C LEU A 5 -9.74 4.11 21.29
N CYS A 6 -8.49 4.31 20.83
CA CYS A 6 -8.15 4.34 19.41
C CYS A 6 -8.44 3.01 18.72
N LEU A 7 -8.08 1.90 19.36
CA LEU A 7 -8.37 0.55 18.85
C LEU A 7 -9.88 0.30 18.74
N LEU A 8 -10.64 0.65 19.76
CA LEU A 8 -12.09 0.56 19.73
C LEU A 8 -12.70 1.43 18.62
N ALA A 9 -12.20 2.66 18.43
CA ALA A 9 -12.67 3.55 17.37
C ALA A 9 -12.41 2.96 15.98
N LEU A 10 -11.25 2.32 15.74
CA LEU A 10 -10.95 1.62 14.49
C LEU A 10 -11.90 0.44 14.26
N ILE A 11 -12.18 -0.36 15.29
CA ILE A 11 -13.13 -1.48 15.21
C ILE A 11 -14.54 -0.98 14.91
N VAL A 12 -15.00 0.04 15.61
CA VAL A 12 -16.31 0.66 15.36
C VAL A 12 -16.35 1.26 13.95
N GLY A 13 -15.31 1.95 13.52
CA GLY A 13 -15.19 2.50 12.16
C GLY A 13 -15.31 1.42 11.09
N TYR A 14 -14.68 0.27 11.28
CA TYR A 14 -14.81 -0.87 10.37
C TYR A 14 -16.27 -1.36 10.25
N PHE A 15 -16.95 -1.58 11.36
CA PHE A 15 -18.32 -2.11 11.36
C PHE A 15 -19.40 -1.09 10.98
N THR A 16 -19.12 0.20 11.08
CA THR A 16 -20.08 1.27 10.73
C THR A 16 -19.76 1.88 9.38
N TYR A 17 -18.66 2.61 9.30
CA TYR A 17 -18.26 3.33 8.09
C TYR A 17 -17.81 2.38 6.97
N GLY A 18 -17.11 1.29 7.29
CA GLY A 18 -16.76 0.26 6.33
C GLY A 18 -17.98 -0.35 5.66
N ARG A 19 -19.00 -0.73 6.43
CA ARG A 19 -20.28 -1.23 5.86
C ARG A 19 -21.02 -0.20 5.03
N LEU A 20 -20.93 1.08 5.41
CA LEU A 20 -21.50 2.16 4.59
C LEU A 20 -20.83 2.23 3.25
N MET A 21 -19.50 2.16 3.21
CA MET A 21 -18.72 2.17 1.97
C MET A 21 -19.00 0.95 1.11
N GLU A 22 -19.10 -0.23 1.70
CA GLU A 22 -19.53 -1.44 0.98
C GLU A 22 -20.90 -1.27 0.31
N ARG A 23 -21.86 -0.63 0.97
CA ARG A 23 -23.18 -0.34 0.37
C ARG A 23 -23.11 0.69 -0.75
N VAL A 24 -22.25 1.71 -0.61
CA VAL A 24 -22.07 2.76 -1.62
C VAL A 24 -21.38 2.22 -2.88
N PHE A 25 -20.32 1.46 -2.70
CA PHE A 25 -19.55 0.90 -3.82
C PHE A 25 -20.09 -0.43 -4.35
N GLY A 26 -20.96 -1.11 -3.60
CA GLY A 26 -21.74 -2.26 -3.99
C GLY A 26 -20.89 -3.40 -4.57
N PRO A 27 -20.16 -4.17 -3.74
CA PRO A 27 -19.56 -5.40 -4.22
C PRO A 27 -20.66 -6.31 -4.79
N ASP A 28 -20.37 -6.95 -5.89
CA ASP A 28 -21.29 -7.85 -6.60
C ASP A 28 -20.65 -9.23 -6.83
N ASP A 29 -21.46 -10.21 -7.25
CA ASP A 29 -21.04 -11.58 -7.48
C ASP A 29 -20.36 -11.81 -8.83
N ARG A 30 -20.00 -10.75 -9.56
CA ARG A 30 -19.25 -10.88 -10.82
C ARG A 30 -17.91 -11.54 -10.57
N LYS A 31 -17.56 -12.47 -11.46
CA LYS A 31 -16.22 -13.09 -11.43
C LYS A 31 -15.15 -12.02 -11.65
N THR A 32 -14.09 -12.08 -10.86
CA THR A 32 -12.96 -11.16 -10.98
C THR A 32 -12.18 -11.39 -12.28
N PRO A 33 -11.47 -10.38 -12.80
CA PRO A 33 -10.63 -10.52 -13.99
C PRO A 33 -9.63 -11.68 -13.89
N ALA A 34 -9.08 -11.94 -12.72
CA ALA A 34 -8.18 -13.07 -12.48
C ALA A 34 -8.81 -14.44 -12.77
N LEU A 35 -10.16 -14.57 -12.69
CA LEU A 35 -10.87 -15.80 -13.01
C LEU A 35 -11.37 -15.82 -14.47
N THR A 36 -11.73 -14.67 -15.03
CA THR A 36 -12.30 -14.58 -16.38
C THR A 36 -11.25 -14.48 -17.48
N LYS A 37 -10.07 -13.93 -17.16
CA LYS A 37 -8.96 -13.69 -18.07
C LYS A 37 -7.68 -14.42 -17.67
N ALA A 38 -7.80 -15.49 -16.87
CA ALA A 38 -6.64 -16.23 -16.37
C ALA A 38 -5.71 -16.64 -17.50
N ASP A 39 -4.50 -16.09 -17.53
CA ASP A 39 -3.45 -16.36 -18.53
C ASP A 39 -2.18 -16.97 -17.90
N GLY A 40 -2.14 -17.04 -16.56
CA GLY A 40 -1.00 -17.57 -15.83
C GLY A 40 0.20 -16.61 -15.70
N VAL A 41 0.11 -15.40 -16.23
CA VAL A 41 1.16 -14.38 -16.19
C VAL A 41 0.65 -13.12 -15.50
N ASP A 42 -0.30 -12.41 -16.12
CA ASP A 42 -0.87 -11.16 -15.59
C ASP A 42 -2.11 -11.41 -14.73
N TYR A 43 -2.90 -12.43 -15.08
CA TYR A 43 -4.13 -12.80 -14.41
C TYR A 43 -4.03 -14.18 -13.79
N ILE A 44 -3.61 -14.22 -12.53
CA ILE A 44 -3.42 -15.47 -11.79
C ILE A 44 -4.46 -15.54 -10.66
N PRO A 45 -5.36 -16.55 -10.65
CA PRO A 45 -6.26 -16.77 -9.53
C PRO A 45 -5.48 -17.23 -8.31
N LEU A 46 -5.52 -16.43 -7.25
CA LEU A 46 -4.85 -16.71 -5.99
C LEU A 46 -5.88 -17.06 -4.90
N PRO A 47 -5.53 -17.93 -3.94
CA PRO A 47 -6.38 -18.20 -2.80
C PRO A 47 -6.48 -16.94 -1.91
N THR A 48 -7.63 -16.73 -1.28
CA THR A 48 -7.98 -15.53 -0.51
C THR A 48 -6.93 -15.11 0.51
N TRP A 49 -6.32 -16.09 1.21
CA TRP A 49 -5.28 -15.78 2.20
C TRP A 49 -4.02 -15.16 1.59
N LYS A 50 -3.63 -15.57 0.37
CA LYS A 50 -2.49 -14.96 -0.35
C LYS A 50 -2.83 -13.54 -0.77
N ILE A 51 -4.03 -13.30 -1.29
CA ILE A 51 -4.51 -11.96 -1.64
C ILE A 51 -4.50 -11.06 -0.41
N PHE A 52 -5.04 -11.56 0.72
CA PHE A 52 -5.01 -10.83 1.98
C PHE A 52 -3.59 -10.46 2.41
N MET A 53 -2.65 -11.41 2.37
CA MET A 53 -1.25 -11.15 2.76
C MET A 53 -0.57 -10.14 1.84
N ILE A 54 -0.81 -10.19 0.53
CA ILE A 54 -0.26 -9.23 -0.42
C ILE A 54 -0.79 -7.82 -0.12
N GLN A 55 -2.09 -7.68 0.08
CA GLN A 55 -2.69 -6.38 0.41
C GLN A 55 -2.24 -5.86 1.77
N PHE A 56 -2.18 -6.74 2.77
CA PHE A 56 -1.66 -6.39 4.09
C PHE A 56 -0.23 -5.86 4.02
N LEU A 57 0.66 -6.53 3.29
CA LEU A 57 2.05 -6.11 3.12
C LEU A 57 2.19 -4.78 2.36
N ASN A 58 1.33 -4.54 1.37
CA ASN A 58 1.30 -3.26 0.65
C ASN A 58 0.89 -2.10 1.56
N ILE A 59 -0.05 -2.31 2.47
CA ILE A 59 -0.52 -1.29 3.42
C ILE A 59 0.44 -1.14 4.60
N ALA A 60 0.87 -2.27 5.20
CA ALA A 60 1.76 -2.30 6.36
C ALA A 60 3.25 -2.06 6.01
N GLY A 61 3.52 -1.18 5.04
CA GLY A 61 4.86 -0.80 4.63
C GLY A 61 5.56 0.13 5.63
N LEU A 62 6.73 0.63 5.24
CA LEU A 62 7.56 1.51 6.07
C LEU A 62 6.86 2.83 6.45
N GLY A 63 6.01 3.37 5.56
CA GLY A 63 5.26 4.60 5.80
C GLY A 63 4.42 4.54 7.08
N PRO A 64 3.49 3.61 7.24
CA PRO A 64 2.70 3.43 8.46
C PRO A 64 3.52 3.21 9.72
N ILE A 65 4.62 2.46 9.64
CA ILE A 65 5.51 2.20 10.79
C ILE A 65 6.23 3.48 11.20
N PHE A 66 6.98 4.10 10.29
CA PHE A 66 7.74 5.31 10.57
C PHE A 66 6.84 6.52 10.82
N GLY A 67 5.71 6.61 10.13
CA GLY A 67 4.71 7.66 10.35
C GLY A 67 4.18 7.65 11.78
N ALA A 68 3.86 6.47 12.33
CA ALA A 68 3.44 6.33 13.72
C ALA A 68 4.55 6.72 14.71
N ILE A 69 5.80 6.27 14.47
CA ILE A 69 6.96 6.61 15.31
C ILE A 69 7.22 8.12 15.28
N MET A 70 7.20 8.74 14.11
CA MET A 70 7.36 10.18 13.96
C MET A 70 6.19 10.95 14.58
N GLY A 71 4.98 10.43 14.48
CA GLY A 71 3.78 10.97 15.10
C GLY A 71 3.91 11.08 16.62
N ALA A 72 4.63 10.17 17.27
CA ALA A 72 4.88 10.23 18.71
C ALA A 72 5.55 11.53 19.16
N LYS A 73 6.32 12.20 18.29
CA LYS A 73 6.94 13.51 18.56
C LYS A 73 5.91 14.64 18.69
N PHE A 74 4.72 14.48 18.15
CA PHE A 74 3.63 15.45 18.18
C PHE A 74 2.60 15.17 19.30
N GLY A 75 2.90 14.20 20.16
CA GLY A 75 2.08 13.87 21.31
C GLY A 75 0.73 13.22 20.94
N SER A 76 -0.26 13.42 21.79
CA SER A 76 -1.58 12.76 21.66
C SER A 76 -2.40 13.18 20.43
N SER A 77 -2.11 14.32 19.81
CA SER A 77 -2.80 14.76 18.59
C SER A 77 -2.56 13.82 17.41
N SER A 78 -1.43 13.12 17.38
CA SER A 78 -1.13 12.14 16.34
C SER A 78 -2.13 10.97 16.31
N TYR A 79 -2.67 10.57 17.46
CA TYR A 79 -3.68 9.51 17.52
C TYR A 79 -4.96 9.87 16.76
N LEU A 80 -5.39 11.13 16.83
CA LEU A 80 -6.56 11.59 16.09
C LEU A 80 -6.33 11.47 14.58
N TRP A 81 -5.19 11.94 14.10
CA TRP A 81 -4.84 11.86 12.68
C TRP A 81 -4.71 10.42 12.19
N ILE A 82 -4.05 9.54 12.96
CA ILE A 82 -3.91 8.13 12.61
C ILE A 82 -5.28 7.46 12.57
N VAL A 83 -6.12 7.62 13.59
CA VAL A 83 -7.42 6.92 13.67
C VAL A 83 -8.40 7.46 12.63
N LEU A 84 -8.62 8.78 12.61
CA LEU A 84 -9.58 9.38 11.67
C LEU A 84 -9.08 9.28 10.22
N GLY A 85 -7.79 9.48 9.98
CA GLY A 85 -7.18 9.32 8.68
C GLY A 85 -7.29 7.89 8.15
N SER A 86 -7.09 6.89 9.01
CA SER A 86 -7.25 5.48 8.61
C SER A 86 -8.70 5.13 8.31
N ILE A 87 -9.67 5.62 9.11
CA ILE A 87 -11.09 5.31 8.90
C ILE A 87 -11.63 6.02 7.66
N PHE A 88 -11.47 7.34 7.58
CA PHE A 88 -12.18 8.17 6.60
C PHE A 88 -11.42 8.38 5.28
N ALA A 89 -10.11 8.21 5.28
CA ALA A 89 -9.29 8.41 4.09
C ALA A 89 -8.58 7.12 3.62
N GLY A 90 -7.67 6.56 4.43
CA GLY A 90 -6.81 5.46 4.00
C GLY A 90 -7.59 4.23 3.56
N ALA A 91 -8.44 3.68 4.43
CA ALA A 91 -9.21 2.47 4.14
C ALA A 91 -10.18 2.67 2.95
N VAL A 92 -10.79 3.84 2.85
CA VAL A 92 -11.71 4.16 1.74
C VAL A 92 -10.96 4.30 0.43
N HIS A 93 -9.81 4.98 0.45
CA HIS A 93 -8.96 5.13 -0.74
C HIS A 93 -8.53 3.77 -1.29
N ASP A 94 -8.02 2.89 -0.43
CA ASP A 94 -7.51 1.58 -0.84
C ASP A 94 -8.64 0.67 -1.33
N TYR A 95 -9.78 0.66 -0.63
CA TYR A 95 -10.96 -0.08 -1.05
C TYR A 95 -11.50 0.41 -2.39
N PHE A 96 -11.63 1.73 -2.56
CA PHE A 96 -12.11 2.34 -3.80
C PHE A 96 -11.18 2.09 -4.98
N ALA A 97 -9.87 2.24 -4.79
CA ALA A 97 -8.87 1.96 -5.82
C ALA A 97 -8.93 0.51 -6.29
N GLY A 98 -9.03 -0.44 -5.34
CA GLY A 98 -9.19 -1.86 -5.64
C GLY A 98 -10.49 -2.17 -6.38
N MET A 99 -11.61 -1.62 -5.94
CA MET A 99 -12.92 -1.83 -6.58
C MET A 99 -12.99 -1.22 -7.98
N LEU A 100 -12.40 -0.02 -8.19
CA LEU A 100 -12.30 0.58 -9.53
C LEU A 100 -11.49 -0.31 -10.47
N SER A 101 -10.33 -0.78 -10.03
CA SER A 101 -9.49 -1.67 -10.84
C SER A 101 -10.23 -2.96 -11.20
N LEU A 102 -10.88 -3.63 -10.24
CA LEU A 102 -11.67 -4.83 -10.49
C LEU A 102 -12.79 -4.61 -11.51
N ARG A 103 -13.49 -3.47 -11.44
CA ARG A 103 -14.57 -3.12 -12.36
C ARG A 103 -14.09 -2.73 -13.76
N HIS A 104 -12.84 -2.32 -13.88
CA HIS A 104 -12.17 -1.99 -15.14
C HIS A 104 -11.16 -3.05 -15.56
N GLU A 105 -11.50 -4.32 -15.30
CA GLU A 105 -10.75 -5.47 -15.81
C GLU A 105 -9.29 -5.58 -15.33
N GLY A 106 -8.99 -5.00 -14.17
CA GLY A 106 -7.63 -5.00 -13.59
C GLY A 106 -6.76 -3.84 -14.09
N GLU A 107 -7.35 -2.83 -14.77
CA GLU A 107 -6.59 -1.68 -15.24
C GLU A 107 -6.00 -0.85 -14.08
N SER A 108 -4.87 -0.21 -14.36
CA SER A 108 -4.25 0.72 -13.44
C SER A 108 -5.05 2.03 -13.30
N LEU A 109 -4.92 2.72 -12.16
CA LEU A 109 -5.60 4.00 -11.95
C LEU A 109 -5.33 5.04 -13.05
N PRO A 110 -4.11 5.24 -13.57
CA PRO A 110 -3.87 6.16 -14.68
C PRO A 110 -4.65 5.81 -15.95
N GLU A 111 -4.83 4.52 -16.24
CA GLU A 111 -5.62 4.07 -17.40
C GLU A 111 -7.11 4.42 -17.22
N ILE A 112 -7.65 4.12 -16.03
CA ILE A 112 -9.04 4.43 -15.69
C ILE A 112 -9.28 5.94 -15.73
N ILE A 113 -8.39 6.73 -15.14
CA ILE A 113 -8.45 8.20 -15.18
C ILE A 113 -8.43 8.70 -16.62
N GLY A 114 -7.60 8.09 -17.47
CA GLY A 114 -7.52 8.44 -18.89
C GLY A 114 -8.83 8.24 -19.65
N ARG A 115 -9.61 7.24 -19.29
CA ARG A 115 -10.93 7.00 -19.91
C ARG A 115 -11.94 8.10 -19.60
N TYR A 116 -11.91 8.65 -18.36
CA TYR A 116 -12.90 9.64 -17.91
C TYR A 116 -12.43 11.08 -18.09
N LEU A 117 -11.15 11.35 -17.93
CA LEU A 117 -10.57 12.70 -17.92
C LEU A 117 -9.65 13.01 -19.12
N GLY A 118 -9.50 12.06 -20.03
CA GLY A 118 -8.76 12.24 -21.28
C GLY A 118 -7.26 11.97 -21.20
N LEU A 119 -6.62 12.03 -22.37
CA LEU A 119 -5.25 11.59 -22.58
C LEU A 119 -4.23 12.44 -21.81
N THR A 120 -4.42 13.75 -21.73
CA THR A 120 -3.50 14.65 -21.03
C THR A 120 -3.40 14.29 -19.56
N THR A 121 -4.55 14.11 -18.89
CA THR A 121 -4.62 13.71 -17.48
C THR A 121 -3.98 12.33 -17.26
N LYS A 122 -4.20 11.38 -18.19
CA LYS A 122 -3.55 10.07 -18.17
C LYS A 122 -2.04 10.17 -18.14
N GLN A 123 -1.44 10.99 -19.01
CA GLN A 123 0.02 11.13 -19.09
C GLN A 123 0.60 11.80 -17.82
N ILE A 124 -0.10 12.82 -17.30
CA ILE A 124 0.28 13.46 -16.03
C ILE A 124 0.28 12.41 -14.89
N MET A 125 -0.79 11.62 -14.79
CA MET A 125 -0.92 10.59 -13.76
C MET A 125 0.13 9.48 -13.91
N ARG A 126 0.45 9.07 -15.12
CA ARG A 126 1.54 8.10 -15.37
C ARG A 126 2.89 8.65 -14.91
N GLY A 127 3.21 9.90 -15.25
CA GLY A 127 4.43 10.55 -14.78
C GLY A 127 4.49 10.63 -13.26
N PHE A 128 3.40 11.01 -12.62
CA PHE A 128 3.28 11.05 -11.16
C PHE A 128 3.46 9.66 -10.53
N THR A 129 2.86 8.63 -11.11
CA THR A 129 3.00 7.24 -10.64
C THR A 129 4.44 6.76 -10.72
N VAL A 130 5.15 7.06 -11.80
CA VAL A 130 6.57 6.69 -11.95
C VAL A 130 7.42 7.37 -10.87
N ILE A 131 7.23 8.67 -10.66
CA ILE A 131 7.94 9.41 -9.60
C ILE A 131 7.63 8.80 -8.23
N LEU A 132 6.35 8.52 -7.95
CA LEU A 132 5.93 7.90 -6.69
C LEU A 132 6.60 6.54 -6.47
N MET A 133 6.65 5.69 -7.50
CA MET A 133 7.28 4.37 -7.42
C MET A 133 8.79 4.47 -7.13
N ILE A 134 9.48 5.43 -7.72
CA ILE A 134 10.90 5.68 -7.44
C ILE A 134 11.08 6.13 -5.99
N LEU A 135 10.26 7.06 -5.51
CA LEU A 135 10.32 7.54 -4.13
C LEU A 135 10.03 6.44 -3.11
N VAL A 136 8.98 5.64 -3.34
CA VAL A 136 8.64 4.50 -2.48
C VAL A 136 9.77 3.47 -2.48
N GLY A 137 10.30 3.09 -3.64
CA GLY A 137 11.43 2.17 -3.74
C GLY A 137 12.66 2.68 -2.98
N SER A 138 12.96 3.97 -3.10
CA SER A 138 14.06 4.61 -2.37
C SER A 138 13.89 4.52 -0.85
N VAL A 139 12.69 4.74 -0.33
CA VAL A 139 12.40 4.63 1.10
C VAL A 139 12.55 3.19 1.60
N PHE A 140 12.11 2.20 0.82
CA PHE A 140 12.25 0.79 1.16
C PHE A 140 13.71 0.31 1.21
N VAL A 141 14.61 0.97 0.51
CA VAL A 141 16.05 0.70 0.58
C VAL A 141 16.71 1.52 1.69
N ALA A 142 16.52 2.84 1.67
CA ALA A 142 17.20 3.76 2.59
C ALA A 142 16.72 3.64 4.05
N GLY A 143 15.45 3.31 4.28
CA GLY A 143 14.89 3.16 5.62
C GLY A 143 15.58 2.05 6.43
N PRO A 144 15.52 0.78 5.99
CA PRO A 144 16.22 -0.32 6.64
C PRO A 144 17.74 -0.10 6.74
N ALA A 145 18.37 0.39 5.67
CA ALA A 145 19.79 0.67 5.66
C ALA A 145 20.21 1.68 6.74
N GLY A 146 19.45 2.78 6.88
CA GLY A 146 19.71 3.79 7.89
C GLY A 146 19.50 3.29 9.33
N LEU A 147 18.59 2.34 9.55
CA LEU A 147 18.41 1.68 10.86
C LEU A 147 19.57 0.73 11.15
N LEU A 148 19.97 -0.09 10.20
CA LEU A 148 21.07 -1.04 10.35
C LEU A 148 22.40 -0.32 10.61
N ALA A 149 22.65 0.78 9.91
CA ALA A 149 23.84 1.61 10.15
C ALA A 149 23.93 2.17 11.58
N LYS A 150 22.78 2.44 12.23
CA LYS A 150 22.76 2.89 13.62
C LYS A 150 22.98 1.77 14.63
N LEU A 151 22.76 0.52 14.23
CA LEU A 151 22.88 -0.67 15.10
C LEU A 151 24.23 -1.39 14.93
N THR A 152 25.03 -0.98 13.95
CA THR A 152 26.32 -1.60 13.60
C THR A 152 27.47 -0.64 13.83
N PRO A 153 28.74 -1.13 13.94
CA PRO A 153 29.91 -0.28 14.07
C PRO A 153 30.04 0.74 12.95
N GLU A 154 30.67 1.89 13.22
CA GLU A 154 30.85 3.00 12.26
C GLU A 154 31.51 2.61 10.94
N SER A 155 32.24 1.50 10.92
CA SER A 155 32.83 0.94 9.69
C SER A 155 31.81 0.41 8.69
N LEU A 156 30.58 0.13 9.13
CA LEU A 156 29.45 -0.35 8.33
C LEU A 156 28.41 0.79 8.21
N ASP A 157 28.74 1.75 7.38
CA ASP A 157 27.93 2.95 7.16
C ASP A 157 26.61 2.68 6.41
N ALA A 158 25.82 3.72 6.26
CA ALA A 158 24.56 3.63 5.51
C ALA A 158 24.74 3.20 4.05
N THR A 159 25.85 3.56 3.43
CA THR A 159 26.16 3.20 2.03
C THR A 159 26.37 1.69 1.89
N PHE A 160 27.10 1.10 2.83
CA PHE A 160 27.28 -0.36 2.86
C PHE A 160 25.93 -1.07 2.97
N TRP A 161 25.08 -0.64 3.88
CA TRP A 161 23.77 -1.26 4.09
C TRP A 161 22.79 -1.02 2.94
N ILE A 162 22.86 0.12 2.23
CA ILE A 162 22.09 0.35 1.01
C ILE A 162 22.45 -0.70 -0.05
N ILE A 163 23.75 -0.97 -0.25
CA ILE A 163 24.21 -1.98 -1.22
C ILE A 163 23.71 -3.37 -0.81
N VAL A 164 23.82 -3.73 0.48
CA VAL A 164 23.38 -5.04 0.98
C VAL A 164 21.86 -5.23 0.82
N VAL A 165 21.07 -4.24 1.19
CA VAL A 165 19.61 -4.28 1.06
C VAL A 165 19.20 -4.38 -0.43
N PHE A 166 19.84 -3.60 -1.28
CA PHE A 166 19.59 -3.65 -2.72
C PHE A 166 19.98 -5.00 -3.34
N ALA A 167 21.13 -5.56 -2.96
CA ALA A 167 21.54 -6.89 -3.37
C ALA A 167 20.57 -7.98 -2.91
N TYR A 168 20.02 -7.86 -1.70
CA TYR A 168 18.98 -8.76 -1.19
C TYR A 168 17.71 -8.73 -2.04
N TYR A 169 17.25 -7.57 -2.46
CA TYR A 169 16.07 -7.46 -3.36
C TYR A 169 16.35 -8.08 -4.74
N ILE A 170 17.54 -7.84 -5.31
CA ILE A 170 17.93 -8.46 -6.59
C ILE A 170 17.96 -9.99 -6.45
N PHE A 171 18.56 -10.49 -5.37
CA PHE A 171 18.60 -11.92 -5.12
C PHE A 171 17.20 -12.51 -4.96
N GLY A 172 16.33 -11.86 -4.19
CA GLY A 172 14.93 -12.25 -4.03
C GLY A 172 14.17 -12.29 -5.35
N TYR A 173 14.38 -11.30 -6.21
CA TYR A 173 13.81 -11.26 -7.56
C TYR A 173 14.28 -12.45 -8.43
N ILE A 174 15.59 -12.73 -8.45
CA ILE A 174 16.15 -13.85 -9.22
C ILE A 174 15.60 -15.19 -8.74
N VAL A 175 15.41 -15.36 -7.42
CA VAL A 175 14.84 -16.59 -6.85
C VAL A 175 13.35 -16.73 -7.16
N ALA A 176 12.61 -15.62 -7.16
CA ALA A 176 11.18 -15.63 -7.46
C ALA A 176 10.87 -15.86 -8.95
N CYS A 177 11.78 -15.50 -9.85
CA CYS A 177 11.63 -15.71 -11.30
C CYS A 177 12.09 -17.10 -11.78
N ARG A 178 12.50 -17.99 -10.88
CA ARG A 178 12.83 -19.40 -11.17
C ARG A 178 11.69 -20.31 -10.81
#